data_3d8895e3fbd70e1753d81272dd2cf9ad
#
_entry.id   3d8895e3fbd70e1753d81272dd2cf9ad
#
_cell.length_a   1.000
_cell.length_b   1.000
_cell.length_c   1.000
_cell.angle_alpha   90.00
_cell.angle_beta   90.00
_cell.angle_gamma   90.00
#
_symmetry.space_group_name_H-M   'P 1'
#
loop_
_entity.id
_entity.type
_entity.pdbx_description
1 polymer ?
#
loop_
_entity_poly.entity_id
_entity_poly.type
_entity_poly.pdbx_seq_one_letter_code
_entity_poly.pdbx_strand_id
1 'polypeptide(L)'
;MTQYTHIRNATGKLTINNTTFLIDPFLAPKDAYPGFEGTFNYQQKMPMVDLPVSIDNLLSDITAVIVTHTHLDHWDDTAIKSIPKSLPIFVQNTADKELITSQGFNDV
;
A
#
# COMPACT_ATOMS: atom_id res chain seq x y z
N MET A 1 -9.47 -19.57 -9.27
CA MET A 1 -9.50 -19.50 -7.80
C MET A 1 -9.19 -18.09 -7.34
N THR A 2 -9.90 -17.62 -6.33
CA THR A 2 -9.70 -16.27 -5.76
C THR A 2 -9.32 -16.43 -4.29
N GLN A 3 -8.26 -15.75 -3.88
CA GLN A 3 -7.77 -15.79 -2.51
C GLN A 3 -7.39 -14.40 -2.05
N TYR A 4 -7.79 -14.03 -0.83
CA TYR A 4 -7.42 -12.76 -0.21
C TYR A 4 -6.68 -13.02 1.09
N THR A 5 -5.57 -12.32 1.31
CA THR A 5 -4.80 -12.37 2.55
C THR A 5 -4.69 -10.96 3.10
N HIS A 6 -5.23 -10.73 4.29
CA HIS A 6 -5.07 -9.46 4.99
C HIS A 6 -3.65 -9.37 5.57
N ILE A 7 -2.95 -8.27 5.33
CA ILE A 7 -1.58 -8.07 5.80
C ILE A 7 -1.57 -7.17 7.04
N ARG A 8 -2.05 -5.92 6.91
CA ARG A 8 -2.08 -4.96 8.02
C ARG A 8 -2.90 -3.74 7.62
N ASN A 9 -3.71 -3.19 8.54
CA ASN A 9 -4.58 -2.03 8.24
C ASN A 9 -5.42 -2.30 6.99
N ALA A 10 -5.35 -1.46 5.96
CA ALA A 10 -6.03 -1.67 4.70
C ALA A 10 -5.22 -2.49 3.69
N THR A 11 -3.98 -2.83 4.04
CA THR A 11 -3.08 -3.56 3.14
C THR A 11 -3.44 -5.03 3.07
N GLY A 12 -3.59 -5.54 1.85
CA GLY A 12 -3.89 -6.94 1.61
C GLY A 12 -3.35 -7.41 0.26
N LYS A 13 -3.37 -8.73 0.06
CA LYS A 13 -3.01 -9.35 -1.22
C LYS A 13 -4.23 -10.08 -1.77
N LEU A 14 -4.57 -9.82 -3.01
CA LEU A 14 -5.67 -10.47 -3.70
C LEU A 14 -5.12 -11.25 -4.89
N THR A 15 -5.31 -12.56 -4.88
CA THR A 15 -4.93 -13.42 -6.00
C THR A 15 -6.18 -13.88 -6.74
N ILE A 16 -6.23 -13.59 -8.03
CA ILE A 16 -7.32 -14.03 -8.92
C ILE A 16 -6.65 -14.86 -10.01
N ASN A 17 -6.92 -16.16 -10.01
CA ASN A 17 -6.23 -17.13 -10.85
C ASN A 17 -4.70 -17.02 -10.62
N ASN A 18 -3.94 -16.59 -11.62
CA ASN A 18 -2.48 -16.47 -11.51
C ASN A 18 -1.99 -15.04 -11.36
N THR A 19 -2.90 -14.08 -11.05
CA THR A 19 -2.57 -12.67 -10.92
C THR A 19 -2.71 -12.27 -9.46
N THR A 20 -1.66 -11.69 -8.88
CA THR A 20 -1.64 -11.24 -7.49
C THR A 20 -1.52 -9.72 -7.42
N PHE A 21 -2.48 -9.09 -6.76
CA PHE A 21 -2.52 -7.65 -6.53
C PHE A 21 -2.15 -7.34 -5.08
N LEU A 22 -1.31 -6.33 -4.89
CA LEU A 22 -1.09 -5.72 -3.57
C LEU A 22 -2.02 -4.52 -3.45
N ILE A 23 -2.86 -4.52 -2.42
CA ILE A 23 -3.90 -3.51 -2.22
C ILE A 23 -3.49 -2.58 -1.09
N ASP A 24 -3.54 -1.27 -1.35
CA ASP A 24 -3.31 -0.20 -0.37
C ASP A 24 -2.05 -0.42 0.48
N PRO A 25 -0.86 -0.41 -0.15
CA PRO A 25 0.38 -0.75 0.54
C PRO A 25 0.80 0.34 1.54
N PHE A 26 0.53 0.09 2.80
CA PHE A 26 1.01 0.86 3.94
C PHE A 26 2.15 0.06 4.56
N LEU A 27 3.39 0.36 4.17
CA LEU A 27 4.54 -0.52 4.40
C LEU A 27 5.50 -0.03 5.48
N ALA A 28 5.23 1.11 6.10
CA ALA A 28 6.10 1.68 7.12
C ALA A 28 6.25 0.78 8.35
N PRO A 29 7.37 0.91 9.10
CA PRO A 29 7.52 0.21 10.36
C PRO A 29 6.53 0.72 11.41
N LYS A 30 6.37 -0.06 12.48
CA LYS A 30 5.52 0.30 13.61
C LYS A 30 5.85 1.72 14.11
N ASP A 31 4.82 2.49 14.45
CA ASP A 31 4.93 3.83 15.02
C ASP A 31 5.62 4.87 14.12
N ALA A 32 5.67 4.64 12.79
CA ALA A 32 6.34 5.56 11.86
C ALA A 32 5.65 6.92 11.74
N TYR A 33 4.34 6.98 11.98
CA TYR A 33 3.54 8.19 11.79
C TYR A 33 2.70 8.50 13.02
N PRO A 34 2.39 9.80 13.28
CA PRO A 34 1.43 10.15 14.32
C PRO A 34 0.02 9.70 13.93
N GLY A 35 -0.86 9.57 14.92
CA GLY A 35 -2.27 9.32 14.65
C GLY A 35 -2.94 10.49 13.92
N PHE A 36 -4.10 10.24 13.31
CA PHE A 36 -4.85 11.31 12.63
C PHE A 36 -5.48 12.26 13.65
N GLU A 37 -5.14 13.53 13.55
CA GLU A 37 -5.70 14.58 14.39
C GLU A 37 -7.22 14.64 14.21
N GLY A 38 -7.94 14.82 15.32
CA GLY A 38 -9.40 14.85 15.31
C GLY A 38 -10.08 13.50 15.42
N THR A 39 -9.34 12.41 15.43
CA THR A 39 -9.87 11.07 15.67
C THR A 39 -9.82 10.71 17.15
N PHE A 40 -10.57 9.68 17.55
CA PHE A 40 -10.67 9.25 18.95
C PHE A 40 -9.30 8.93 19.56
N ASN A 41 -8.44 8.21 18.84
CA ASN A 41 -7.12 7.81 19.31
C ASN A 41 -6.01 8.54 18.54
N TYR A 42 -6.15 9.85 18.35
CA TYR A 42 -5.19 10.63 17.55
C TYR A 42 -3.76 10.60 18.11
N GLN A 43 -3.57 10.30 19.39
CA GLN A 43 -2.24 10.18 20.01
C GLN A 43 -1.58 8.83 19.72
N GLN A 44 -2.34 7.86 19.25
CA GLN A 44 -1.82 6.54 18.91
C GLN A 44 -1.07 6.62 17.59
N LYS A 45 0.22 6.30 17.60
CA LYS A 45 1.02 6.30 16.38
C LYS A 45 0.63 5.15 15.45
N MET A 46 0.83 5.35 14.18
CA MET A 46 0.52 4.36 13.14
C MET A 46 1.78 3.92 12.39
N PRO A 47 1.83 2.68 11.93
CA PRO A 47 0.91 1.58 12.26
C PRO A 47 1.14 1.09 13.69
N MET A 48 0.15 0.42 14.25
CA MET A 48 0.22 -0.06 15.65
C MET A 48 1.07 -1.30 15.81
N VAL A 49 1.32 -2.02 14.73
CA VAL A 49 2.13 -3.25 14.72
C VAL A 49 3.05 -3.24 13.51
N ASP A 50 4.12 -4.03 13.56
CA ASP A 50 4.99 -4.21 12.40
C ASP A 50 4.30 -5.10 11.34
N LEU A 51 4.85 -5.07 10.10
CA LEU A 51 4.39 -5.98 9.07
C LEU A 51 4.65 -7.44 9.49
N PRO A 52 3.70 -8.35 9.24
CA PRO A 52 3.87 -9.77 9.58
C PRO A 52 4.89 -10.49 8.69
N VAL A 53 5.26 -9.88 7.56
CA VAL A 53 6.23 -10.43 6.60
C VAL A 53 7.17 -9.31 6.18
N SER A 54 8.34 -9.67 5.63
CA SER A 54 9.27 -8.67 5.10
C SER A 54 8.70 -8.03 3.84
N ILE A 55 9.14 -6.80 3.56
CA ILE A 55 8.73 -6.09 2.34
C ILE A 55 9.16 -6.88 1.10
N ASP A 56 10.35 -7.46 1.09
CA ASP A 56 10.83 -8.26 -0.03
C ASP A 56 9.93 -9.47 -0.28
N ASN A 57 9.52 -10.17 0.76
CA ASN A 57 8.57 -11.28 0.63
C ASN A 57 7.22 -10.81 0.11
N LEU A 58 6.74 -9.68 0.63
CA LEU A 58 5.45 -9.13 0.24
C LEU A 58 5.42 -8.78 -1.25
N LEU A 59 6.52 -8.24 -1.77
CA LEU A 59 6.61 -7.77 -3.16
C LEU A 59 7.05 -8.86 -4.15
N SER A 60 7.50 -10.02 -3.68
CA SER A 60 8.17 -11.02 -4.52
C SER A 60 7.26 -11.64 -5.59
N ASP A 61 5.96 -11.70 -5.35
CA ASP A 61 5.01 -12.41 -6.22
C ASP A 61 3.89 -11.52 -6.75
N ILE A 62 3.95 -10.21 -6.55
CA ILE A 62 2.88 -9.32 -7.00
C ILE A 62 3.03 -8.98 -8.48
N THR A 63 1.88 -8.90 -9.17
CA THR A 63 1.79 -8.54 -10.58
C THR A 63 1.47 -7.05 -10.76
N ALA A 64 0.67 -6.50 -9.85
CA ALA A 64 0.23 -5.10 -9.91
C ALA A 64 -0.17 -4.62 -8.52
N VAL A 65 -0.35 -3.32 -8.40
CA VAL A 65 -0.77 -2.66 -7.15
C VAL A 65 -2.11 -1.98 -7.38
N ILE A 66 -2.99 -2.04 -6.39
CA ILE A 66 -4.27 -1.30 -6.39
C ILE A 66 -4.22 -0.30 -5.23
N VAL A 67 -4.39 0.98 -5.52
CA VAL A 67 -4.46 2.04 -4.52
C VAL A 67 -5.88 2.59 -4.53
N THR A 68 -6.66 2.31 -3.48
CA THR A 68 -8.05 2.75 -3.43
C THR A 68 -8.14 4.26 -3.15
N HIS A 69 -7.19 4.79 -2.38
CA HIS A 69 -6.99 6.23 -2.23
C HIS A 69 -5.59 6.49 -1.65
N THR A 70 -5.14 7.74 -1.76
CA THR A 70 -3.74 8.09 -1.47
C THR A 70 -3.51 8.62 -0.06
N HIS A 71 -4.43 8.41 0.86
CA HIS A 71 -4.22 8.73 2.27
C HIS A 71 -3.05 7.91 2.83
N LEU A 72 -2.40 8.44 3.86
CA LEU A 72 -1.16 7.89 4.39
C LEU A 72 -1.25 6.41 4.81
N ASP A 73 -2.40 5.98 5.34
CA ASP A 73 -2.64 4.60 5.75
C ASP A 73 -2.94 3.64 4.60
N HIS A 74 -3.00 4.13 3.36
CA HIS A 74 -3.23 3.35 2.14
C HIS A 74 -2.09 3.43 1.14
N TRP A 75 -1.26 4.49 1.23
CA TRP A 75 -0.15 4.73 0.30
C TRP A 75 0.89 5.59 1.02
N ASP A 76 2.02 5.02 1.41
CA ASP A 76 2.99 5.72 2.23
C ASP A 76 4.37 5.84 1.56
N ASP A 77 5.28 6.59 2.20
CA ASP A 77 6.63 6.82 1.68
C ASP A 77 7.42 5.53 1.55
N THR A 78 7.25 4.59 2.47
CA THR A 78 7.94 3.30 2.39
C THR A 78 7.48 2.53 1.15
N ALA A 79 6.18 2.54 0.84
CA ALA A 79 5.65 1.92 -0.38
C ALA A 79 6.24 2.60 -1.63
N ILE A 80 6.27 3.93 -1.65
CA ILE A 80 6.81 4.70 -2.78
C ILE A 80 8.27 4.32 -3.04
N LYS A 81 9.06 4.15 -2.00
CA LYS A 81 10.48 3.79 -2.12
C LYS A 81 10.70 2.33 -2.47
N SER A 82 9.85 1.44 -1.99
CA SER A 82 10.08 -0.01 -2.04
C SER A 82 9.51 -0.67 -3.29
N ILE A 83 8.38 -0.18 -3.81
CA ILE A 83 7.70 -0.79 -4.95
C ILE A 83 8.44 -0.45 -6.24
N PRO A 84 8.75 -1.45 -7.09
CA PRO A 84 9.39 -1.18 -8.39
C PRO A 84 8.56 -0.22 -9.23
N LYS A 85 9.21 0.77 -9.79
CA LYS A 85 8.54 1.85 -10.56
C LYS A 85 7.90 1.37 -11.87
N SER A 86 8.27 0.20 -12.33
CA SER A 86 7.71 -0.41 -13.54
C SER A 86 6.45 -1.23 -13.29
N LEU A 87 6.10 -1.52 -12.03
CA LEU A 87 4.88 -2.27 -11.74
C LEU A 87 3.63 -1.45 -12.08
N PRO A 88 2.62 -2.09 -12.71
CA PRO A 88 1.35 -1.41 -12.96
C PRO A 88 0.65 -1.03 -11.66
N ILE A 89 0.07 0.17 -11.62
CA ILE A 89 -0.68 0.65 -10.46
C ILE A 89 -2.06 1.09 -10.93
N PHE A 90 -3.11 0.52 -10.34
CA PHE A 90 -4.50 0.89 -10.60
C PHE A 90 -4.95 1.87 -9.53
N VAL A 91 -5.55 2.98 -9.95
CA VAL A 91 -6.02 4.06 -9.08
C VAL A 91 -7.48 4.37 -9.36
N GLN A 92 -8.10 5.14 -8.45
CA GLN A 92 -9.54 5.41 -8.53
C GLN A 92 -9.90 6.58 -9.43
N ASN A 93 -8.96 7.51 -9.67
CA ASN A 93 -9.27 8.75 -10.41
C ASN A 93 -8.00 9.37 -11.01
N THR A 94 -8.20 10.42 -11.82
CA THR A 94 -7.11 11.13 -12.50
C THR A 94 -6.18 11.86 -11.53
N ALA A 95 -6.71 12.42 -10.44
CA ALA A 95 -5.89 13.13 -9.46
C ALA A 95 -4.89 12.19 -8.80
N ASP A 96 -5.31 10.99 -8.41
CA ASP A 96 -4.42 9.97 -7.85
C ASP A 96 -3.42 9.47 -8.89
N LYS A 97 -3.85 9.32 -10.15
CA LYS A 97 -2.94 8.97 -11.24
C LYS A 97 -1.83 10.00 -11.39
N GLU A 98 -2.15 11.27 -11.39
CA GLU A 98 -1.16 12.34 -11.52
C GLU A 98 -0.20 12.36 -10.34
N LEU A 99 -0.72 12.20 -9.12
CA LEU A 99 0.10 12.16 -7.92
C LEU A 99 1.12 11.02 -7.97
N ILE A 100 0.66 9.81 -8.23
CA ILE A 100 1.52 8.62 -8.22
C ILE A 100 2.51 8.65 -9.39
N THR A 101 2.09 9.15 -10.55
CA THR A 101 3.00 9.37 -11.67
C THR A 101 4.11 10.35 -11.30
N SER A 102 3.78 11.42 -10.56
CA SER A 102 4.78 12.40 -10.09
C SER A 102 5.78 11.79 -9.10
N GLN A 103 5.42 10.68 -8.46
CA GLN A 103 6.29 9.96 -7.54
C GLN A 103 7.23 8.98 -8.24
N GLY A 104 7.21 8.93 -9.56
CA GLY A 104 8.16 8.18 -10.37
C GLY A 104 7.64 6.89 -10.99
N PHE A 105 6.36 6.56 -10.79
CA PHE A 105 5.77 5.35 -11.36
C PHE A 105 5.41 5.53 -12.82
N ASN A 106 5.73 4.54 -13.65
CA ASN A 106 5.68 4.65 -15.11
C ASN A 106 4.37 4.12 -15.72
N ASP A 107 3.61 3.32 -14.97
CA ASP A 107 2.42 2.62 -15.47
C ASP A 107 1.28 2.74 -14.47
N VAL A 108 0.60 3.88 -14.52
CA VAL A 108 -0.49 4.18 -13.58
C VAL A 108 -1.81 4.31 -14.32
#